data_60e16e609bcc2beada5b95722f9f3833
#
_entry.id   60e16e609bcc2beada5b95722f9f3833
#
_cell.length_a   1.000
_cell.length_b   1.000
_cell.length_c   1.000
_cell.angle_alpha   90.00
_cell.angle_beta   90.00
_cell.angle_gamma   90.00
#
_symmetry.space_group_name_H-M   'P 1'
#
loop_
_entity.id
_entity.type
_entity.pdbx_description
1 polymer ?
#
loop_
_entity_poly.entity_id
_entity_poly.type
_entity_poly.pdbx_seq_one_letter_code
_entity_poly.pdbx_strand_id
1 'polypeptide(L)'
;RRQRQMCIRYSSKGDVCNKIGTYLKALAAKDNNIPFYVALPSPTIDWTIEDGINEIPIEERSESEVSLIQGKDNSGSISKLKITPDGTIGSNPAFDVTPAKLITGLITEKGICKASSDGLRNLFSK
;
A
#
# COMPACT_ATOMS: atom_id res chain seq x y z
N ARG A 1 -19.71 15.68 -4.64
CA ARG A 1 -18.27 15.53 -5.00
C ARG A 1 -17.76 14.29 -4.30
N ARG A 2 -17.66 13.19 -5.01
CA ARG A 2 -16.93 12.00 -4.50
C ARG A 2 -15.46 12.41 -4.47
N GLN A 3 -14.93 12.64 -3.28
CA GLN A 3 -13.48 12.61 -3.08
C GLN A 3 -13.00 11.22 -3.49
N ARG A 4 -12.22 11.15 -4.57
CA ARG A 4 -11.39 9.97 -4.84
C ARG A 4 -10.37 9.96 -3.71
N GLN A 5 -10.64 9.15 -2.69
CA GLN A 5 -9.65 8.84 -1.68
C GLN A 5 -8.54 8.08 -2.41
N MET A 6 -7.45 8.77 -2.69
CA MET A 6 -6.19 8.08 -2.98
C MET A 6 -5.83 7.36 -1.69
N CYS A 7 -5.87 6.03 -1.74
CA CYS A 7 -5.64 5.19 -0.55
C CYS A 7 -4.17 5.10 -0.13
N ILE A 8 -3.27 5.89 -0.72
CA ILE A 8 -1.91 6.04 -0.22
C ILE A 8 -2.00 7.00 0.96
N ARG A 9 -1.84 6.47 2.16
CA ARG A 9 -1.85 7.22 3.42
C ARG A 9 -0.71 6.77 4.31
N TYR A 10 -0.26 7.69 5.13
CA TYR A 10 0.78 7.45 6.12
C TYR A 10 0.27 7.90 7.48
N SER A 11 0.44 7.05 8.50
CA SER A 11 0.06 7.42 9.85
C SER A 11 1.06 8.41 10.47
N SER A 12 0.63 9.12 11.52
CA SER A 12 1.50 9.99 12.32
C SER A 12 2.62 9.23 13.04
N LYS A 13 2.53 7.90 13.13
CA LYS A 13 3.55 7.01 13.69
C LYS A 13 4.46 6.38 12.63
N GLY A 14 4.20 6.64 11.35
CA GLY A 14 5.05 6.20 10.23
C GLY A 14 4.64 4.90 9.58
N ASP A 15 3.44 4.35 9.87
CA ASP A 15 2.91 3.23 9.10
C ASP A 15 2.53 3.68 7.71
N VAL A 16 2.70 2.79 6.75
CA VAL A 16 2.56 3.10 5.31
C VAL A 16 1.48 2.23 4.69
N CYS A 17 0.39 2.85 4.22
CA CYS A 17 -0.59 2.22 3.35
C CYS A 17 -0.21 2.49 1.89
N ASN A 18 0.11 1.43 1.16
CA ASN A 18 0.52 1.51 -0.25
C ASN A 18 -0.03 0.32 -1.04
N LYS A 19 0.23 0.27 -2.34
CA LYS A 19 -0.20 -0.82 -3.22
C LYS A 19 0.10 -2.18 -2.59
N ILE A 20 -0.86 -3.10 -2.67
CA ILE A 20 -0.72 -4.46 -2.14
C ILE A 20 0.58 -5.11 -2.62
N GLY A 21 1.24 -5.81 -1.71
CA GLY A 21 2.58 -6.38 -1.90
C GLY A 21 3.71 -5.50 -1.33
N THR A 22 3.42 -4.30 -0.86
CA THR A 22 4.42 -3.45 -0.19
C THR A 22 4.85 -4.05 1.14
N TYR A 23 3.91 -4.56 1.94
CA TYR A 23 4.20 -5.23 3.21
C TYR A 23 5.10 -6.47 3.01
N LEU A 24 4.78 -7.30 2.01
CA LEU A 24 5.59 -8.49 1.69
C LEU A 24 7.04 -8.11 1.33
N LYS A 25 7.22 -7.05 0.54
CA LYS A 25 8.55 -6.55 0.17
C LYS A 25 9.33 -6.03 1.38
N ALA A 26 8.65 -5.32 2.28
CA ALA A 26 9.26 -4.82 3.51
C ALA A 26 9.69 -5.96 4.45
N LEU A 27 8.89 -7.03 4.56
CA LEU A 27 9.26 -8.24 5.30
C LEU A 27 10.48 -8.93 4.70
N ALA A 28 10.50 -9.12 3.38
CA ALA A 28 11.63 -9.73 2.69
C ALA A 28 12.91 -8.88 2.84
N ALA A 29 12.80 -7.57 2.74
CA ALA A 29 13.92 -6.66 2.98
C ALA A 29 14.45 -6.77 4.41
N LYS A 30 13.54 -6.83 5.40
CA LYS A 30 13.91 -6.99 6.81
C LYS A 30 14.63 -8.30 7.08
N ASP A 31 14.14 -9.41 6.53
CA ASP A 31 14.72 -10.73 6.69
C ASP A 31 16.15 -10.81 6.11
N ASN A 32 16.37 -10.12 5.00
CA ASN A 32 17.67 -10.07 4.33
C ASN A 32 18.57 -8.90 4.79
N ASN A 33 18.19 -8.16 5.84
CA ASN A 33 18.91 -6.99 6.35
C ASN A 33 19.14 -5.89 5.29
N ILE A 34 18.19 -5.72 4.36
CA ILE A 34 18.20 -4.70 3.34
C ILE A 34 17.41 -3.47 3.83
N PRO A 35 17.97 -2.26 3.77
CA PRO A 35 17.23 -1.05 4.11
C PRO A 35 16.02 -0.84 3.19
N PHE A 36 14.85 -0.55 3.78
CA PHE A 36 13.61 -0.31 3.07
C PHE A 36 13.14 1.13 3.30
N TYR A 37 13.16 1.93 2.26
CA TYR A 37 12.73 3.34 2.29
C TYR A 37 11.43 3.53 1.53
N VAL A 38 10.62 4.47 2.00
CA VAL A 38 9.38 4.85 1.33
C VAL A 38 9.44 6.33 0.97
N ALA A 39 9.28 6.62 -0.33
CA ALA A 39 9.18 7.98 -0.83
C ALA A 39 7.72 8.43 -0.92
N LEU A 40 7.42 9.59 -0.37
CA LEU A 40 6.06 10.13 -0.27
C LEU A 40 6.05 11.66 -0.28
N PRO A 41 5.03 12.29 -0.87
CA PRO A 41 4.80 13.71 -0.70
C PRO A 41 4.08 13.97 0.64
N SER A 42 4.45 15.04 1.34
CA SER A 42 3.92 15.35 2.67
C SER A 42 2.39 15.43 2.78
N PRO A 43 1.62 15.85 1.76
CA PRO A 43 0.15 15.87 1.86
C PRO A 43 -0.51 14.49 2.02
N THR A 44 0.24 13.40 1.84
CA THR A 44 -0.27 12.03 2.06
C THR A 44 -0.16 11.57 3.51
N ILE A 45 0.52 12.35 4.36
CA ILE A 45 0.61 12.08 5.79
C ILE A 45 -0.71 12.52 6.45
N ASP A 46 -1.42 11.56 7.02
CA ASP A 46 -2.62 11.82 7.82
C ASP A 46 -2.24 11.89 9.30
N TRP A 47 -2.16 13.11 9.80
CA TRP A 47 -1.75 13.38 11.19
C TRP A 47 -2.79 12.95 12.23
N THR A 48 -4.01 12.61 11.81
CA THR A 48 -5.10 12.17 12.68
C THR A 48 -5.08 10.65 12.89
N ILE A 49 -4.39 9.89 12.04
CA ILE A 49 -4.26 8.44 12.13
C ILE A 49 -3.02 8.12 12.97
N GLU A 50 -3.21 7.40 14.06
CA GLU A 50 -2.11 6.93 14.90
C GLU A 50 -1.74 5.47 14.64
N ASP A 51 -2.73 4.61 14.42
CA ASP A 51 -2.57 3.19 14.13
C ASP A 51 -2.98 2.90 12.69
N GLY A 52 -2.00 2.94 11.78
CA GLY A 52 -2.28 2.72 10.36
C GLY A 52 -2.85 1.33 10.06
N ILE A 53 -2.53 0.33 10.88
CA ILE A 53 -3.00 -1.05 10.68
C ILE A 53 -4.50 -1.18 10.92
N ASN A 54 -5.01 -0.53 11.97
CA ASN A 54 -6.39 -0.66 12.39
C ASN A 54 -7.31 0.47 11.88
N GLU A 55 -6.74 1.64 11.58
CA GLU A 55 -7.53 2.83 11.27
C GLU A 55 -7.62 3.15 9.78
N ILE A 56 -6.66 2.68 8.94
CA ILE A 56 -6.72 2.95 7.50
C ILE A 56 -7.68 1.98 6.82
N PRO A 57 -8.78 2.46 6.23
CA PRO A 57 -9.69 1.61 5.48
C PRO A 57 -9.03 1.14 4.17
N ILE A 58 -9.01 -0.16 3.94
CA ILE A 58 -8.47 -0.76 2.71
C ILE A 58 -9.58 -0.89 1.68
N GLU A 59 -9.34 -0.34 0.49
CA GLU A 59 -10.22 -0.48 -0.65
C GLU A 59 -10.21 -1.92 -1.16
N GLU A 60 -11.40 -2.55 -1.22
CA GLU A 60 -11.60 -3.83 -1.87
C GLU A 60 -12.05 -3.59 -3.31
N ARG A 61 -11.34 -4.16 -4.27
CA ARG A 61 -11.64 -4.07 -5.70
C ARG A 61 -12.43 -5.27 -6.17
N SER A 62 -12.93 -5.22 -7.42
CA SER A 62 -13.69 -6.33 -7.97
C SER A 62 -12.89 -7.63 -7.97
N GLU A 63 -13.50 -8.72 -7.50
CA GLU A 63 -12.92 -10.06 -7.57
C GLU A 63 -12.65 -10.51 -9.01
N SER A 64 -13.37 -9.94 -9.98
CA SER A 64 -13.15 -10.26 -11.39
C SER A 64 -11.74 -9.88 -11.89
N GLU A 65 -11.06 -8.95 -11.22
CA GLU A 65 -9.69 -8.57 -11.57
C GLU A 65 -8.68 -9.69 -11.25
N VAL A 66 -9.00 -10.56 -10.29
CA VAL A 66 -8.12 -11.67 -9.88
C VAL A 66 -8.63 -13.03 -10.33
N SER A 67 -9.90 -13.14 -10.70
CA SER A 67 -10.52 -14.40 -11.15
C SER A 67 -10.62 -14.56 -12.67
N LEU A 68 -10.49 -13.46 -13.42
CA LEU A 68 -10.58 -13.46 -14.88
C LEU A 68 -9.29 -12.97 -15.51
N ILE A 69 -8.85 -13.66 -16.55
CA ILE A 69 -7.76 -13.20 -17.40
C ILE A 69 -8.29 -12.92 -18.82
N GLN A 70 -7.83 -11.83 -19.42
CA GLN A 70 -8.14 -11.51 -20.79
C GLN A 70 -7.01 -12.03 -21.69
N GLY A 71 -7.39 -12.78 -22.72
CA GLY A 71 -6.45 -13.35 -23.66
C GLY A 71 -7.01 -13.39 -25.08
N LYS A 72 -6.14 -13.66 -26.07
CA LYS A 72 -6.50 -13.89 -27.44
C LYS A 72 -6.65 -15.40 -27.65
N ASP A 73 -7.79 -15.83 -28.18
CA ASP A 73 -8.03 -17.23 -28.50
C ASP A 73 -7.39 -17.64 -29.84
N ASN A 74 -7.50 -18.92 -30.18
CA ASN A 74 -6.93 -19.46 -31.43
C ASN A 74 -7.55 -18.86 -32.71
N SER A 75 -8.74 -18.25 -32.61
CA SER A 75 -9.39 -17.53 -33.73
C SER A 75 -8.90 -16.09 -33.88
N GLY A 76 -8.09 -15.62 -32.93
CA GLY A 76 -7.63 -14.23 -32.86
C GLY A 76 -8.58 -13.29 -32.14
N SER A 77 -9.68 -13.79 -31.60
CA SER A 77 -10.66 -13.01 -30.86
C SER A 77 -10.22 -12.82 -29.40
N ILE A 78 -10.53 -11.64 -28.83
CA ILE A 78 -10.25 -11.36 -27.42
C ILE A 78 -11.39 -11.93 -26.58
N SER A 79 -11.06 -12.81 -25.64
CA SER A 79 -12.00 -13.38 -24.68
C SER A 79 -11.50 -13.26 -23.25
N LYS A 80 -12.44 -13.29 -22.29
CA LYS A 80 -12.12 -13.36 -20.87
C LYS A 80 -12.33 -14.79 -20.39
N LEU A 81 -11.31 -15.34 -19.76
CA LEU A 81 -11.32 -16.69 -19.24
C LEU A 81 -11.25 -16.65 -17.71
N LYS A 82 -12.05 -17.51 -17.07
CA LYS A 82 -11.97 -17.73 -15.64
C LYS A 82 -10.75 -18.61 -15.33
N ILE A 83 -9.92 -18.18 -14.39
CA ILE A 83 -8.68 -18.88 -14.01
C ILE A 83 -8.77 -19.53 -12.62
N THR A 84 -9.91 -19.36 -11.96
CA THR A 84 -10.17 -19.96 -10.64
C THR A 84 -11.18 -21.10 -10.77
N PRO A 85 -11.17 -22.10 -9.86
CA PRO A 85 -12.22 -23.11 -9.76
C PRO A 85 -13.61 -22.50 -9.59
N ASP A 86 -14.66 -23.23 -9.98
CA ASP A 86 -16.04 -22.78 -9.77
C ASP A 86 -16.34 -22.66 -8.28
N GLY A 87 -17.10 -21.61 -7.91
CA GLY A 87 -17.43 -21.33 -6.52
C GLY A 87 -16.32 -20.61 -5.73
N THR A 88 -15.14 -20.34 -6.33
CA THR A 88 -14.09 -19.55 -5.66
C THR A 88 -14.55 -18.11 -5.48
N ILE A 89 -14.45 -17.60 -4.26
CA ILE A 89 -14.66 -16.20 -3.91
C ILE A 89 -13.29 -15.54 -3.88
N GLY A 90 -13.09 -14.49 -4.71
CA GLY A 90 -11.84 -13.75 -4.77
C GLY A 90 -11.81 -12.62 -3.75
N SER A 91 -10.70 -12.46 -3.03
CA SER A 91 -10.40 -11.25 -2.25
C SER A 91 -9.36 -10.43 -3.01
N ASN A 92 -9.64 -9.14 -3.23
CA ASN A 92 -8.80 -8.26 -4.02
C ASN A 92 -8.57 -6.91 -3.33
N PRO A 93 -7.89 -6.88 -2.17
CA PRO A 93 -7.52 -5.63 -1.54
C PRO A 93 -6.53 -4.85 -2.42
N ALA A 94 -6.78 -3.57 -2.62
CA ALA A 94 -5.95 -2.72 -3.48
C ALA A 94 -4.62 -2.34 -2.81
N PHE A 95 -4.60 -2.30 -1.48
CA PHE A 95 -3.51 -1.81 -0.66
C PHE A 95 -3.23 -2.76 0.50
N ASP A 96 -2.04 -2.63 1.08
CA ASP A 96 -1.69 -3.21 2.38
C ASP A 96 -1.05 -2.14 3.28
N VAL A 97 -1.01 -2.41 4.58
CA VAL A 97 -0.37 -1.51 5.54
C VAL A 97 0.93 -2.14 6.01
N THR A 98 2.03 -1.41 5.79
CA THR A 98 3.37 -1.77 6.26
C THR A 98 3.64 -1.06 7.58
N PRO A 99 3.85 -1.80 8.69
CA PRO A 99 4.18 -1.19 9.98
C PRO A 99 5.49 -0.41 9.94
N ALA A 100 5.56 0.71 10.65
CA ALA A 100 6.73 1.58 10.74
C ALA A 100 8.03 0.83 11.13
N LYS A 101 7.93 -0.21 11.95
CA LYS A 101 9.08 -1.04 12.38
C LYS A 101 9.80 -1.77 11.24
N LEU A 102 9.18 -1.91 10.07
CA LEU A 102 9.76 -2.52 8.87
C LEU A 102 10.37 -1.48 7.92
N ILE A 103 10.22 -0.20 8.22
CA ILE A 103 10.62 0.90 7.37
C ILE A 103 11.87 1.57 7.96
N THR A 104 12.94 1.62 7.18
CA THR A 104 14.21 2.25 7.57
C THR A 104 14.06 3.77 7.64
N GLY A 105 13.35 4.36 6.69
CA GLY A 105 13.11 5.80 6.65
C GLY A 105 12.09 6.22 5.61
N LEU A 106 11.57 7.41 5.81
CA LEU A 106 10.63 8.11 4.93
C LEU A 106 11.37 9.21 4.18
N ILE A 107 11.20 9.27 2.87
CA ILE A 107 11.79 10.28 1.99
C ILE A 107 10.66 11.21 1.55
N THR A 108 10.77 12.49 1.89
CA THR A 108 9.79 13.52 1.54
C THR A 108 10.47 14.68 0.81
N GLU A 109 9.70 15.62 0.29
CA GLU A 109 10.22 16.86 -0.29
C GLU A 109 10.95 17.76 0.74
N LYS A 110 10.77 17.50 2.04
CA LYS A 110 11.47 18.22 3.13
C LYS A 110 12.74 17.52 3.60
N GLY A 111 12.99 16.30 3.14
CA GLY A 111 14.15 15.51 3.51
C GLY A 111 13.80 14.09 3.93
N ILE A 112 14.74 13.44 4.60
CA ILE A 112 14.62 12.05 5.05
C ILE A 112 14.50 12.04 6.57
N CYS A 113 13.56 11.22 7.08
CA CYS A 113 13.40 11.00 8.51
C CYS A 113 13.16 9.51 8.84
N LYS A 114 13.27 9.15 10.10
CA LYS A 114 12.84 7.83 10.58
C LYS A 114 11.32 7.71 10.46
N ALA A 115 10.82 6.51 10.15
CA ALA A 115 9.41 6.17 10.20
C ALA A 115 8.96 6.07 11.67
N SER A 116 8.73 7.22 12.29
CA SER A 116 8.30 7.36 13.68
C SER A 116 7.67 8.72 13.90
N SER A 117 6.86 8.84 14.98
CA SER A 117 6.26 10.13 15.35
C SER A 117 7.30 11.23 15.55
N ASP A 118 8.40 10.93 16.25
CA ASP A 118 9.46 11.91 16.48
C ASP A 118 10.18 12.28 15.19
N GLY A 119 10.47 11.30 14.32
CA GLY A 119 11.10 11.55 13.02
C GLY A 119 10.26 12.48 12.15
N LEU A 120 8.96 12.23 12.08
CA LEU A 120 8.01 13.05 11.31
C LEU A 120 7.86 14.44 11.95
N ARG A 121 7.65 14.53 13.28
CA ARG A 121 7.53 15.81 13.96
C ARG A 121 8.76 16.69 13.77
N ASN A 122 9.95 16.13 13.96
CA ASN A 122 11.20 16.89 13.79
C ASN A 122 11.40 17.43 12.38
N LEU A 123 10.94 16.68 11.36
CA LEU A 123 11.05 17.10 9.96
C LEU A 123 10.00 18.17 9.58
N PHE A 124 8.81 18.11 10.21
CA PHE A 124 7.66 18.96 9.87
C PHE A 124 7.37 20.06 10.91
N SER A 125 7.95 20.00 12.10
CA SER A 125 7.90 21.13 13.04
C SER A 125 8.81 22.26 12.53
N LYS A 126 8.20 23.40 12.32
CA LYS A 126 8.90 24.67 12.25
C LYS A 126 8.58 25.46 13.49
#